data_6916bea5a95fcc29eb2d8074014ffadd
#
_entry.id   6916bea5a95fcc29eb2d8074014ffadd
#
_cell.length_a   1.000
_cell.length_b   1.000
_cell.length_c   1.000
_cell.angle_alpha   90.00
_cell.angle_beta   90.00
_cell.angle_gamma   90.00
#
_symmetry.space_group_name_H-M   'P 1'
#
loop_
_entity.id
_entity.type
_entity.pdbx_description
1 polymer ?
#
loop_
_entity_poly.entity_id
_entity_poly.type
_entity_poly.pdbx_seq_one_letter_code
_entity_poly.pdbx_strand_id
1 'polypeptide(L)'
;MNVKIQDLKDVTISGVKTLCTKSLDPYKETFFEWTAFPMTVDFKSTQIACGLLEGWHHTPAFDEIEYHADAELFYFLEGPAVMLFVDIKDGKAVMDSAQMVRIPAGTELSIDAGKGHFVAVA
;
A
#
# COMPACT_ATOMS: atom_id res chain seq x y z
N MET A 1 -2.38 1.22 22.09
CA MET A 1 -3.67 1.27 21.37
C MET A 1 -3.81 0.03 20.52
N ASN A 2 -4.94 -0.63 20.56
CA ASN A 2 -5.21 -1.80 19.75
C ASN A 2 -6.06 -1.38 18.53
N VAL A 3 -5.60 -1.73 17.35
CA VAL A 3 -6.29 -1.46 16.09
C VAL A 3 -6.65 -2.79 15.46
N LYS A 4 -7.92 -2.95 15.11
CA LYS A 4 -8.40 -4.17 14.46
C LYS A 4 -7.87 -4.25 13.03
N ILE A 5 -7.38 -5.42 12.64
CA ILE A 5 -6.99 -5.70 11.25
C ILE A 5 -8.26 -5.90 10.42
N GLN A 6 -8.39 -5.13 9.35
CA GLN A 6 -9.50 -5.21 8.40
C GLN A 6 -9.01 -5.64 7.03
N ASP A 7 -9.85 -6.32 6.26
CA ASP A 7 -9.53 -6.66 4.89
C ASP A 7 -9.66 -5.44 3.98
N LEU A 8 -8.77 -5.31 3.00
CA LEU A 8 -8.76 -4.18 2.08
C LEU A 8 -10.10 -3.94 1.39
N LYS A 9 -10.81 -5.01 1.01
CA LYS A 9 -12.12 -4.93 0.34
C LYS A 9 -13.19 -4.25 1.19
N ASP A 10 -13.01 -4.19 2.51
CA ASP A 10 -14.01 -3.71 3.46
C ASP A 10 -13.76 -2.29 3.94
N VAL A 11 -12.69 -1.64 3.48
CA VAL A 11 -12.30 -0.31 3.98
C VAL A 11 -11.97 0.63 2.85
N THR A 12 -12.10 1.92 3.13
CA THR A 12 -11.57 3.01 2.32
C THR A 12 -10.52 3.74 3.15
N ILE A 13 -9.38 4.01 2.54
CA ILE A 13 -8.26 4.67 3.21
C ILE A 13 -8.01 5.99 2.50
N SER A 14 -8.21 7.11 3.22
CA SER A 14 -7.94 8.43 2.64
C SER A 14 -6.46 8.57 2.31
N GLY A 15 -6.15 9.16 1.16
CA GLY A 15 -4.78 9.30 0.68
C GLY A 15 -4.15 8.03 0.12
N VAL A 16 -4.93 6.97 -0.08
CA VAL A 16 -4.44 5.70 -0.61
C VAL A 16 -5.38 5.24 -1.73
N LYS A 17 -4.79 4.93 -2.88
CA LYS A 17 -5.49 4.31 -4.01
C LYS A 17 -5.08 2.85 -4.11
N THR A 18 -6.04 1.98 -4.40
CA THR A 18 -5.79 0.54 -4.53
C THR A 18 -6.42 -0.01 -5.79
N LEU A 19 -5.80 -1.05 -6.34
CA LEU A 19 -6.27 -1.75 -7.53
C LEU A 19 -6.02 -3.25 -7.37
N CYS A 20 -7.08 -4.03 -7.46
CA CYS A 20 -6.96 -5.48 -7.53
C CYS A 20 -6.62 -5.87 -8.97
N THR A 21 -5.35 -6.17 -9.24
CA THR A 21 -4.88 -6.44 -10.61
C THR A 21 -5.36 -7.77 -11.14
N LYS A 22 -5.69 -8.71 -10.27
CA LYS A 22 -6.21 -10.03 -10.66
C LYS A 22 -7.61 -9.97 -11.28
N SER A 23 -8.34 -8.87 -11.09
CA SER A 23 -9.66 -8.67 -11.70
C SER A 23 -9.59 -8.05 -13.10
N LEU A 24 -8.41 -7.66 -13.56
CA LEU A 24 -8.23 -7.03 -14.86
C LEU A 24 -8.10 -8.06 -15.98
N ASP A 25 -8.63 -7.72 -17.16
CA ASP A 25 -8.55 -8.58 -18.33
C ASP A 25 -7.21 -8.37 -19.07
N PRO A 26 -6.41 -9.41 -19.26
CA PRO A 26 -5.17 -9.29 -20.01
C PRO A 26 -5.41 -9.24 -21.51
N TYR A 27 -4.52 -8.55 -22.22
CA TYR A 27 -4.31 -8.73 -23.64
C TYR A 27 -3.43 -9.96 -23.87
N LYS A 28 -3.88 -10.89 -24.71
CA LYS A 28 -3.20 -12.18 -24.89
C LYS A 28 -2.63 -12.33 -26.30
N GLU A 29 -1.41 -12.77 -26.36
CA GLU A 29 -0.70 -13.17 -27.57
C GLU A 29 -0.15 -14.59 -27.42
N THR A 30 0.48 -15.11 -28.49
CA THR A 30 0.98 -16.50 -28.50
C THR A 30 2.01 -16.77 -27.40
N PHE A 31 2.90 -15.82 -27.13
CA PHE A 31 4.03 -16.00 -26.22
C PHE A 31 4.00 -15.12 -25.00
N PHE A 32 2.99 -14.24 -24.86
CA PHE A 32 2.88 -13.38 -23.70
C PHE A 32 1.45 -12.92 -23.43
N GLU A 33 1.22 -12.46 -22.20
CA GLU A 33 0.02 -11.73 -21.82
C GLU A 33 0.45 -10.37 -21.26
N TRP A 34 -0.32 -9.36 -21.55
CA TRP A 34 -0.11 -8.03 -21.00
C TRP A 34 -1.35 -7.54 -20.28
N THR A 35 -1.20 -7.16 -19.03
CA THR A 35 -2.29 -6.54 -18.25
C THR A 35 -1.92 -5.10 -17.95
N ALA A 36 -2.64 -4.17 -18.57
CA ALA A 36 -2.45 -2.75 -18.27
C ALA A 36 -3.11 -2.41 -16.93
N PHE A 37 -2.38 -1.67 -16.09
CA PHE A 37 -2.92 -1.16 -14.83
C PHE A 37 -3.36 0.29 -15.05
N PRO A 38 -4.66 0.61 -14.87
CA PRO A 38 -5.18 1.94 -15.16
C PRO A 38 -4.84 3.00 -14.11
N MET A 39 -4.33 2.59 -12.94
CA MET A 39 -3.98 3.54 -11.90
C MET A 39 -2.80 4.40 -12.33
N THR A 40 -2.93 5.71 -12.15
CA THR A 40 -1.84 6.67 -12.36
C THR A 40 -1.37 7.22 -11.03
N VAL A 41 -0.08 7.47 -10.93
CA VAL A 41 0.55 8.05 -9.74
C VAL A 41 1.34 9.29 -10.17
N ASP A 42 1.08 10.40 -9.51
CA ASP A 42 1.80 11.65 -9.75
C ASP A 42 2.95 11.77 -8.74
N PHE A 43 4.15 11.51 -9.21
CA PHE A 43 5.37 11.73 -8.43
C PHE A 43 5.86 13.15 -8.64
N LYS A 44 6.25 13.82 -7.56
CA LYS A 44 6.77 15.19 -7.63
C LYS A 44 8.19 15.25 -8.20
N SER A 45 8.92 14.15 -8.11
CA SER A 45 10.27 14.03 -8.63
C SER A 45 10.27 13.55 -10.08
N THR A 46 11.27 13.98 -10.85
CA THR A 46 11.54 13.45 -12.20
C THR A 46 12.41 12.21 -12.18
N GLN A 47 12.94 11.84 -11.02
CA GLN A 47 13.75 10.65 -10.83
C GLN A 47 13.04 9.68 -9.90
N ILE A 48 12.94 8.43 -10.31
CA ILE A 48 12.24 7.39 -9.58
C ILE A 48 13.21 6.23 -9.37
N ALA A 49 13.29 5.73 -8.15
CA ALA A 49 13.96 4.48 -7.84
C ALA A 49 12.94 3.48 -7.30
N CYS A 50 13.23 2.21 -7.49
CA CYS A 50 12.38 1.16 -6.95
C CYS A 50 13.25 0.04 -6.38
N GLY A 51 12.64 -0.79 -5.55
CA GLY A 51 13.31 -1.89 -4.90
C GLY A 51 12.35 -3.03 -4.59
N LEU A 52 12.89 -4.08 -4.02
CA LEU A 52 12.14 -5.22 -3.55
C LEU A 52 12.20 -5.23 -2.02
N LEU A 53 11.02 -5.26 -1.40
CA LEU A 53 10.89 -5.44 0.04
C LEU A 53 10.51 -6.88 0.31
N GLU A 54 11.31 -7.59 1.09
CA GLU A 54 10.97 -8.89 1.62
C GLU A 54 10.75 -8.79 3.13
N GLY A 55 9.68 -9.36 3.63
CA GLY A 55 9.37 -9.39 5.05
C GLY A 55 8.96 -10.79 5.50
N TRP A 56 8.97 -10.99 6.81
CA TRP A 56 8.67 -12.27 7.41
C TRP A 56 7.48 -12.17 8.33
N HIS A 57 6.79 -13.29 8.50
CA HIS A 57 5.65 -13.34 9.41
C HIS A 57 6.07 -12.99 10.84
N HIS A 58 5.33 -12.06 11.43
CA HIS A 58 5.45 -11.71 12.84
C HIS A 58 4.13 -11.06 13.29
N THR A 59 3.93 -10.96 14.59
CA THR A 59 2.75 -10.26 15.11
C THR A 59 2.85 -8.77 14.81
N PRO A 60 1.87 -8.18 14.10
CA PRO A 60 1.90 -6.75 13.82
C PRO A 60 1.88 -5.92 15.09
N ALA A 61 2.95 -5.17 15.32
CA ALA A 61 3.05 -4.21 16.41
C ALA A 61 3.90 -3.04 15.91
N PHE A 62 3.31 -1.86 15.87
CA PHE A 62 3.94 -0.69 15.26
C PHE A 62 4.29 0.33 16.34
N ASP A 63 5.56 0.65 16.44
CA ASP A 63 6.09 1.72 17.29
C ASP A 63 6.68 2.87 16.46
N GLU A 64 6.72 2.70 15.13
CA GLU A 64 7.22 3.67 14.19
C GLU A 64 6.25 3.85 13.03
N ILE A 65 6.25 5.05 12.45
CA ILE A 65 5.47 5.41 11.28
C ILE A 65 6.36 6.25 10.38
N GLU A 66 6.28 6.01 9.09
CA GLU A 66 6.97 6.84 8.11
C GLU A 66 5.97 7.60 7.25
N TYR A 67 6.40 8.73 6.70
CA TYR A 67 5.69 9.49 5.68
C TYR A 67 6.71 10.23 4.82
N HIS A 68 6.32 10.52 3.60
CA HIS A 68 7.24 11.07 2.61
C HIS A 68 6.69 12.34 1.98
N ALA A 69 7.61 13.14 1.41
CA ALA A 69 7.25 14.35 0.67
C ALA A 69 6.72 14.04 -0.75
N ASP A 70 6.81 12.80 -1.18
CA ASP A 70 6.36 12.32 -2.48
C ASP A 70 5.42 11.12 -2.31
N ALA A 71 4.72 10.76 -3.39
CA ALA A 71 3.91 9.56 -3.41
C ALA A 71 4.79 8.31 -3.47
N GLU A 72 4.27 7.20 -2.95
CA GLU A 72 4.87 5.88 -3.09
C GLU A 72 3.93 4.94 -3.82
N LEU A 73 4.50 4.02 -4.58
CA LEU A 73 3.77 2.97 -5.26
C LEU A 73 4.27 1.62 -4.83
N PHE A 74 3.36 0.75 -4.40
CA PHE A 74 3.62 -0.63 -4.04
C PHE A 74 2.94 -1.58 -5.01
N TYR A 75 3.57 -2.69 -5.29
CA TYR A 75 2.92 -3.85 -5.86
C TYR A 75 3.21 -5.08 -5.00
N PHE A 76 2.17 -5.74 -4.54
CA PHE A 76 2.28 -6.90 -3.64
C PHE A 76 2.39 -8.18 -4.47
N LEU A 77 3.61 -8.64 -4.66
CA LEU A 77 3.91 -9.86 -5.45
C LEU A 77 3.38 -11.11 -4.76
N GLU A 78 3.66 -11.22 -3.47
CA GLU A 78 3.21 -12.30 -2.62
C GLU A 78 2.48 -11.69 -1.43
N GLY A 79 1.74 -12.45 -0.73
CA GLY A 79 1.03 -11.88 0.39
C GLY A 79 0.31 -12.93 1.19
N PRO A 80 -0.57 -12.49 2.10
CA PRO A 80 -0.95 -11.11 2.35
C PRO A 80 0.06 -10.36 3.22
N ALA A 81 0.03 -9.04 3.13
CA ALA A 81 0.75 -8.14 4.02
C ALA A 81 -0.24 -7.35 4.87
N VAL A 82 0.17 -6.95 6.05
CA VAL A 82 -0.59 -6.03 6.89
C VAL A 82 0.13 -4.69 6.91
N MET A 83 -0.58 -3.63 6.55
CA MET A 83 -0.07 -2.26 6.60
C MET A 83 -0.84 -1.44 7.60
N LEU A 84 -0.10 -0.55 8.26
CA LEU A 84 -0.68 0.51 9.07
C LEU A 84 -0.77 1.78 8.24
N PHE A 85 -1.93 2.43 8.27
CA PHE A 85 -2.15 3.76 7.71
C PHE A 85 -2.66 4.69 8.79
N VAL A 86 -2.17 5.93 8.79
CA VAL A 86 -2.54 6.92 9.78
C VAL A 86 -2.39 8.32 9.18
N ASP A 87 -3.26 9.24 9.58
CA ASP A 87 -3.11 10.64 9.20
C ASP A 87 -2.00 11.29 10.00
N ILE A 88 -1.25 12.19 9.35
CA ILE A 88 -0.22 12.99 9.98
C ILE A 88 -0.69 14.44 10.03
N LYS A 89 -0.61 15.04 11.19
CA LYS A 89 -0.91 16.46 11.40
C LYS A 89 0.17 17.10 12.27
N ASP A 90 0.75 18.19 11.77
CA ASP A 90 1.83 18.90 12.46
C ASP A 90 3.01 17.98 12.83
N GLY A 91 3.35 17.04 11.92
CA GLY A 91 4.45 16.11 12.11
C GLY A 91 4.16 14.97 13.09
N LYS A 92 2.90 14.79 13.50
CA LYS A 92 2.50 13.78 14.48
C LYS A 92 1.36 12.92 13.94
N ALA A 93 1.38 11.65 14.31
CA ALA A 93 0.31 10.70 13.98
C ALA A 93 -0.98 11.06 14.72
N VAL A 94 -2.08 11.13 13.97
CA VAL A 94 -3.43 11.27 14.52
C VAL A 94 -3.94 9.85 14.81
N MET A 95 -3.78 9.38 16.04
CA MET A 95 -3.99 7.96 16.37
C MET A 95 -5.43 7.48 16.15
N ASP A 96 -6.42 8.36 16.27
CA ASP A 96 -7.82 8.00 16.02
C ASP A 96 -8.07 7.65 14.54
N SER A 97 -7.19 8.07 13.63
CA SER A 97 -7.27 7.74 12.21
C SER A 97 -6.59 6.42 11.83
N ALA A 98 -5.94 5.75 12.78
CA ALA A 98 -5.15 4.55 12.51
C ALA A 98 -6.01 3.41 11.95
N GLN A 99 -5.56 2.84 10.84
CA GLN A 99 -6.18 1.68 10.20
C GLN A 99 -5.10 0.65 9.92
N MET A 100 -5.36 -0.60 10.32
CA MET A 100 -4.52 -1.74 9.97
C MET A 100 -5.25 -2.57 8.93
N VAL A 101 -4.64 -2.77 7.78
CA VAL A 101 -5.32 -3.36 6.62
C VAL A 101 -4.52 -4.52 6.07
N ARG A 102 -5.20 -5.64 5.87
CA ARG A 102 -4.64 -6.83 5.21
C ARG A 102 -4.78 -6.66 3.71
N ILE A 103 -3.65 -6.70 3.01
CA ILE A 103 -3.55 -6.45 1.58
C ILE A 103 -3.18 -7.75 0.87
N PRO A 104 -4.02 -8.24 -0.03
CA PRO A 104 -3.76 -9.49 -0.73
C PRO A 104 -2.69 -9.32 -1.82
N ALA A 105 -2.04 -10.42 -2.19
CA ALA A 105 -1.16 -10.47 -3.35
C ALA A 105 -1.89 -10.03 -4.62
N GLY A 106 -1.19 -9.43 -5.56
CA GLY A 106 -1.77 -8.90 -6.80
C GLY A 106 -2.45 -7.56 -6.63
N THR A 107 -2.18 -6.84 -5.55
CA THR A 107 -2.69 -5.50 -5.31
C THR A 107 -1.64 -4.47 -5.71
N GLU A 108 -2.03 -3.50 -6.53
CA GLU A 108 -1.30 -2.24 -6.71
C GLU A 108 -1.85 -1.21 -5.73
N LEU A 109 -0.97 -0.49 -5.03
CA LEU A 109 -1.37 0.45 -4.01
C LEU A 109 -0.48 1.69 -4.09
N SER A 110 -1.09 2.86 -4.15
CA SER A 110 -0.36 4.12 -4.07
C SER A 110 -0.71 4.88 -2.81
N ILE A 111 0.30 5.49 -2.21
CA ILE A 111 0.17 6.27 -0.99
C ILE A 111 0.52 7.71 -1.33
N ASP A 112 -0.39 8.64 -1.05
CA ASP A 112 -0.16 10.05 -1.29
C ASP A 112 0.96 10.60 -0.40
N ALA A 113 1.61 11.65 -0.87
CA ALA A 113 2.58 12.40 -0.06
C ALA A 113 1.95 12.79 1.29
N GLY A 114 2.69 12.63 2.35
CA GLY A 114 2.27 13.01 3.70
C GLY A 114 1.40 11.99 4.44
N LYS A 115 0.96 10.92 3.80
CA LYS A 115 0.18 9.88 4.48
C LYS A 115 1.09 8.96 5.29
N GLY A 116 0.85 8.86 6.59
CA GLY A 116 1.61 7.97 7.47
C GLY A 116 1.30 6.50 7.21
N HIS A 117 2.34 5.68 7.21
CA HIS A 117 2.20 4.25 6.95
C HIS A 117 3.40 3.46 7.49
N PHE A 118 3.21 2.16 7.61
CA PHE A 118 4.28 1.21 7.84
C PHE A 118 3.84 -0.19 7.39
N VAL A 119 4.76 -0.97 6.85
CA VAL A 119 4.44 -2.30 6.34
C VAL A 119 4.86 -3.40 7.31
N ALA A 120 4.03 -4.42 7.43
CA ALA A 120 4.34 -5.67 8.13
C ALA A 120 3.82 -6.85 7.31
N VAL A 121 4.44 -7.99 7.48
CA VAL A 121 3.98 -9.25 6.86
C VAL A 121 3.28 -10.06 7.94
N ALA A 122 2.08 -10.47 7.65
CA ALA A 122 1.27 -11.26 8.59
C ALA A 122 1.20 -12.74 8.18
#